data_04ac52d313370f89863b92b64acbd7de
#
_entry.id   04ac52d313370f89863b92b64acbd7de
#
_cell.length_a   1.000
_cell.length_b   1.000
_cell.length_c   1.000
_cell.angle_alpha   90.00
_cell.angle_beta   90.00
_cell.angle_gamma   90.00
#
_symmetry.space_group_name_H-M   'P 1'
#
loop_
_entity.id
_entity.type
_entity.pdbx_description
1 polymer ?
#
loop_
_entity_poly.entity_id
_entity_poly.type
_entity_poly.pdbx_seq_one_letter_code
_entity_poly.pdbx_strand_id
1 'polypeptide(L)'
;MSDQTIVVLDFGGQYNHLIARRIRELGVRSVLLPHDTTLAKIRKEYDVAGIILSGSYSSVRKPDFLSMDEKILFSGIPVLGICYGMQLIAKLMGGQVIPAAKSEYGKQSVSIKNSESLLFRGVGQKTEVFMSHKDVVDTLPKDFVIDASASDSTVAAIEHVTLPIYGVQFHPEVTHTIEGMRMLDNFISLVCRTSKTWKMDAFAEEKANEIQNTVKDEKVLLGLSGGVDSAVTAMLVHKAIGSNLTCVFVDHGLLRKNESDEVMHSLSGKFGLNIIRVDASDRFLEKLHGVTDPETKRKIIGNEFIKVFEETANKLGDLAFLAQGTLYTDKVESGTGASATIKSHHNVGGLPEHMNLRLLEPLDTLFKD
;
A
#
# COMPACT_ATOMS: atom_id res chain seq x y z
N MET A 1 -8.09 -5.52 -24.65
CA MET A 1 -6.92 -4.61 -24.63
C MET A 1 -6.47 -4.59 -23.17
N SER A 2 -5.18 -4.83 -22.91
CA SER A 2 -4.66 -4.70 -21.53
C SER A 2 -4.81 -3.26 -21.07
N ASP A 3 -5.21 -3.05 -19.81
CA ASP A 3 -5.32 -1.70 -19.26
C ASP A 3 -3.93 -1.05 -19.17
N GLN A 4 -3.83 0.19 -19.67
CA GLN A 4 -2.62 1.00 -19.50
C GLN A 4 -2.26 1.10 -18.01
N THR A 5 -1.02 0.76 -17.68
CA THR A 5 -0.59 0.60 -16.29
C THR A 5 0.51 1.59 -15.92
N ILE A 6 0.38 2.23 -14.78
CA ILE A 6 1.47 2.95 -14.11
C ILE A 6 2.18 1.98 -13.17
N VAL A 7 3.46 1.76 -13.40
CA VAL A 7 4.31 0.94 -12.54
C VAL A 7 4.95 1.83 -11.48
N VAL A 8 4.79 1.48 -10.21
CA VAL A 8 5.49 2.12 -9.10
C VAL A 8 6.63 1.21 -8.68
N LEU A 9 7.87 1.67 -8.77
CA LEU A 9 9.04 0.95 -8.25
C LEU A 9 9.25 1.29 -6.78
N ASP A 10 9.27 0.24 -5.96
CA ASP A 10 9.33 0.32 -4.50
C ASP A 10 10.77 0.35 -4.00
N PHE A 11 11.21 1.50 -3.50
CA PHE A 11 12.53 1.70 -2.87
C PHE A 11 12.45 1.63 -1.32
N GLY A 12 11.39 1.04 -0.76
CA GLY A 12 11.24 0.83 0.68
C GLY A 12 10.76 2.08 1.45
N GLY A 13 10.17 3.07 0.77
CA GLY A 13 9.58 4.25 1.40
C GLY A 13 8.21 3.97 2.02
N GLN A 14 7.82 4.77 2.97
CA GLN A 14 6.53 4.59 3.68
C GLN A 14 5.28 4.94 2.84
N TYR A 15 5.44 5.63 1.69
CA TYR A 15 4.31 6.12 0.88
C TYR A 15 4.12 5.38 -0.45
N ASN A 16 4.82 4.27 -0.69
CA ASN A 16 4.81 3.52 -1.95
C ASN A 16 3.39 3.09 -2.35
N HIS A 17 2.67 2.48 -1.42
CA HIS A 17 1.28 2.05 -1.64
C HIS A 17 0.32 3.25 -1.77
N LEU A 18 0.62 4.36 -1.09
CA LEU A 18 -0.17 5.58 -1.23
C LEU A 18 -0.03 6.16 -2.64
N ILE A 19 1.19 6.14 -3.24
CA ILE A 19 1.38 6.53 -4.64
C ILE A 19 0.50 5.66 -5.55
N ALA A 20 0.58 4.33 -5.43
CA ALA A 20 -0.22 3.42 -6.25
C ALA A 20 -1.73 3.65 -6.04
N ARG A 21 -2.17 3.90 -4.81
CA ARG A 21 -3.56 4.24 -4.48
C ARG A 21 -3.99 5.54 -5.19
N ARG A 22 -3.20 6.63 -5.10
CA ARG A 22 -3.52 7.92 -5.75
C ARG A 22 -3.69 7.78 -7.25
N ILE A 23 -2.87 6.97 -7.91
CA ILE A 23 -3.01 6.67 -9.34
C ILE A 23 -4.33 5.95 -9.63
N ARG A 24 -4.72 4.98 -8.80
CA ARG A 24 -6.02 4.29 -8.92
C ARG A 24 -7.21 5.21 -8.68
N GLU A 25 -7.14 6.10 -7.69
CA GLU A 25 -8.14 7.13 -7.44
C GLU A 25 -8.33 8.07 -8.64
N LEU A 26 -7.27 8.31 -9.42
CA LEU A 26 -7.32 9.07 -10.67
C LEU A 26 -7.83 8.25 -11.88
N GLY A 27 -8.24 6.99 -11.66
CA GLY A 27 -8.85 6.13 -12.67
C GLY A 27 -7.86 5.42 -13.60
N VAL A 28 -6.62 5.21 -13.17
CA VAL A 28 -5.60 4.46 -13.91
C VAL A 28 -5.11 3.27 -13.11
N ARG A 29 -4.93 2.12 -13.77
CA ARG A 29 -4.35 0.93 -13.15
C ARG A 29 -2.95 1.22 -12.65
N SER A 30 -2.62 0.78 -11.44
CA SER A 30 -1.26 0.85 -10.91
C SER A 30 -0.84 -0.43 -10.22
N VAL A 31 0.44 -0.77 -10.36
CA VAL A 31 1.07 -1.92 -9.72
C VAL A 31 2.33 -1.47 -8.99
N LEU A 32 2.62 -2.11 -7.85
CA LEU A 32 3.83 -1.90 -7.09
C LEU A 32 4.79 -3.07 -7.34
N LEU A 33 6.01 -2.78 -7.78
CA LEU A 33 7.03 -3.78 -8.08
C LEU A 33 8.33 -3.44 -7.31
N PRO A 34 9.15 -4.44 -6.98
CA PRO A 34 10.48 -4.21 -6.40
C PRO A 34 11.33 -3.27 -7.27
N HIS A 35 12.15 -2.43 -6.65
CA HIS A 35 12.97 -1.42 -7.34
C HIS A 35 13.93 -2.00 -8.40
N ASP A 36 14.36 -3.26 -8.21
CA ASP A 36 15.28 -3.98 -9.09
C ASP A 36 14.59 -4.73 -10.25
N THR A 37 13.27 -4.55 -10.39
CA THR A 37 12.51 -5.16 -11.50
C THR A 37 13.01 -4.62 -12.84
N THR A 38 13.43 -5.52 -13.73
CA THR A 38 14.00 -5.14 -15.03
C THR A 38 12.96 -4.58 -16.00
N LEU A 39 13.36 -3.67 -16.88
CA LEU A 39 12.52 -3.13 -17.94
C LEU A 39 11.91 -4.24 -18.81
N ALA A 40 12.68 -5.29 -19.10
CA ALA A 40 12.21 -6.43 -19.89
C ALA A 40 11.04 -7.16 -19.21
N LYS A 41 11.12 -7.37 -17.89
CA LYS A 41 10.03 -7.97 -17.12
C LYS A 41 8.80 -7.07 -17.11
N ILE A 42 8.99 -5.76 -16.85
CA ILE A 42 7.90 -4.77 -16.83
C ILE A 42 7.13 -4.80 -18.17
N ARG A 43 7.82 -4.71 -19.30
CA ARG A 43 7.19 -4.72 -20.64
C ARG A 43 6.54 -6.04 -21.01
N LYS A 44 7.01 -7.15 -20.45
CA LYS A 44 6.43 -8.47 -20.69
C LYS A 44 5.09 -8.65 -19.98
N GLU A 45 4.97 -8.11 -18.77
CA GLU A 45 3.84 -8.36 -17.87
C GLU A 45 2.76 -7.26 -17.96
N TYR A 46 3.12 -6.04 -18.39
CA TYR A 46 2.22 -4.88 -18.35
C TYR A 46 2.27 -4.06 -19.64
N ASP A 47 1.13 -3.48 -20.01
CA ASP A 47 1.03 -2.37 -20.97
C ASP A 47 1.40 -1.08 -20.23
N VAL A 48 2.71 -0.82 -20.13
CA VAL A 48 3.25 0.24 -19.27
C VAL A 48 3.14 1.62 -19.93
N ALA A 49 2.37 2.51 -19.33
CA ALA A 49 2.20 3.89 -19.78
C ALA A 49 3.16 4.86 -19.10
N GLY A 50 3.62 4.54 -17.89
CA GLY A 50 4.55 5.36 -17.12
C GLY A 50 5.12 4.62 -15.92
N ILE A 51 6.24 5.11 -15.39
CA ILE A 51 6.93 4.54 -14.24
C ILE A 51 7.12 5.63 -13.19
N ILE A 52 6.78 5.33 -11.93
CA ILE A 52 7.03 6.20 -10.78
C ILE A 52 8.09 5.56 -9.88
N LEU A 53 9.13 6.30 -9.56
CA LEU A 53 10.17 5.89 -8.61
C LEU A 53 9.80 6.47 -7.25
N SER A 54 9.56 5.62 -6.26
CA SER A 54 9.11 6.05 -4.93
C SER A 54 10.22 6.70 -4.10
N GLY A 55 9.83 7.23 -2.94
CA GLY A 55 10.76 7.62 -1.88
C GLY A 55 11.46 6.42 -1.23
N SER A 56 12.47 6.69 -0.41
CA SER A 56 13.21 5.67 0.37
C SER A 56 13.74 6.26 1.67
N TYR A 57 13.97 5.42 2.66
CA TYR A 57 14.77 5.74 3.85
C TYR A 57 16.29 5.71 3.58
N SER A 58 16.70 5.13 2.45
CA SER A 58 18.11 5.07 2.04
C SER A 58 18.57 6.41 1.48
N SER A 59 19.88 6.52 1.21
CA SER A 59 20.48 7.66 0.55
C SER A 59 21.24 7.19 -0.69
N VAL A 60 21.06 7.89 -1.80
CA VAL A 60 21.79 7.63 -3.06
C VAL A 60 23.30 7.87 -2.94
N ARG A 61 23.76 8.51 -1.86
CA ARG A 61 25.19 8.77 -1.58
C ARG A 61 25.92 7.56 -0.99
N LYS A 62 25.19 6.58 -0.47
CA LYS A 62 25.80 5.34 0.05
C LYS A 62 26.40 4.50 -1.08
N PRO A 63 27.44 3.71 -0.81
CA PRO A 63 28.01 2.79 -1.81
C PRO A 63 27.02 1.72 -2.28
N ASP A 64 26.16 1.27 -1.36
CA ASP A 64 25.15 0.21 -1.51
C ASP A 64 23.73 0.80 -1.70
N PHE A 65 23.61 1.95 -2.37
CA PHE A 65 22.32 2.59 -2.59
C PHE A 65 21.39 1.70 -3.43
N LEU A 66 20.09 1.81 -3.14
CA LEU A 66 19.08 1.10 -3.92
C LEU A 66 18.97 1.70 -5.32
N SER A 67 19.29 0.90 -6.34
CA SER A 67 19.24 1.31 -7.74
C SER A 67 18.13 0.58 -8.50
N MET A 68 17.99 0.88 -9.77
CA MET A 68 17.03 0.27 -10.70
C MET A 68 17.73 -0.13 -12.01
N ASP A 69 16.99 -0.76 -12.92
CA ASP A 69 17.46 -0.96 -14.31
C ASP A 69 17.53 0.42 -15.02
N GLU A 70 18.75 0.92 -15.25
CA GLU A 70 19.00 2.23 -15.87
C GLU A 70 18.40 2.35 -17.29
N LYS A 71 18.17 1.23 -17.97
CA LYS A 71 17.49 1.21 -19.29
C LYS A 71 16.10 1.84 -19.24
N ILE A 72 15.48 1.92 -18.06
CA ILE A 72 14.20 2.58 -17.86
C ILE A 72 14.27 4.06 -18.26
N LEU A 73 15.34 4.77 -17.88
CA LEU A 73 15.51 6.20 -18.17
C LEU A 73 15.64 6.48 -19.68
N PHE A 74 16.12 5.52 -20.44
CA PHE A 74 16.34 5.66 -21.88
C PHE A 74 15.30 4.91 -22.73
N SER A 75 14.24 4.41 -22.08
CA SER A 75 13.22 3.57 -22.74
C SER A 75 12.18 4.33 -23.54
N GLY A 76 12.09 5.65 -23.37
CA GLY A 76 11.01 6.50 -23.87
C GLY A 76 9.71 6.41 -23.05
N ILE A 77 9.63 5.54 -22.04
CA ILE A 77 8.51 5.48 -21.10
C ILE A 77 8.62 6.69 -20.15
N PRO A 78 7.53 7.43 -19.91
CA PRO A 78 7.51 8.51 -18.92
C PRO A 78 7.93 8.06 -17.53
N VAL A 79 8.82 8.83 -16.89
CA VAL A 79 9.34 8.54 -15.53
C VAL A 79 9.12 9.75 -14.63
N LEU A 80 8.57 9.51 -13.43
CA LEU A 80 8.48 10.48 -12.35
C LEU A 80 9.23 9.97 -11.11
N GLY A 81 10.29 10.67 -10.70
CA GLY A 81 10.99 10.40 -9.44
C GLY A 81 10.41 11.21 -8.30
N ILE A 82 10.04 10.58 -7.19
CA ILE A 82 9.53 11.22 -5.97
C ILE A 82 10.59 11.11 -4.88
N CYS A 83 11.03 12.23 -4.31
CA CYS A 83 11.99 12.31 -3.21
C CYS A 83 13.30 11.57 -3.54
N TYR A 84 13.50 10.38 -2.98
CA TYR A 84 14.61 9.51 -3.33
C TYR A 84 14.67 9.22 -4.84
N GLY A 85 13.53 8.98 -5.46
CA GLY A 85 13.44 8.72 -6.91
C GLY A 85 13.98 9.88 -7.76
N MET A 86 13.73 11.14 -7.37
CA MET A 86 14.34 12.30 -8.03
C MET A 86 15.86 12.33 -7.85
N GLN A 87 16.34 12.07 -6.63
CA GLN A 87 17.78 12.03 -6.32
C GLN A 87 18.48 10.90 -7.08
N LEU A 88 17.81 9.76 -7.22
CA LEU A 88 18.31 8.62 -8.00
C LEU A 88 18.43 8.98 -9.49
N ILE A 89 17.41 9.59 -10.08
CA ILE A 89 17.46 10.10 -11.45
C ILE A 89 18.63 11.06 -11.62
N ALA A 90 18.77 12.05 -10.73
CA ALA A 90 19.84 13.02 -10.79
C ALA A 90 21.21 12.33 -10.75
N LYS A 91 21.42 11.38 -9.84
CA LYS A 91 22.68 10.63 -9.73
C LYS A 91 23.00 9.80 -10.97
N LEU A 92 22.03 9.00 -11.45
CA LEU A 92 22.22 8.11 -12.60
C LEU A 92 22.45 8.86 -13.91
N MET A 93 21.90 10.08 -14.01
CA MET A 93 22.09 10.95 -15.19
C MET A 93 23.31 11.86 -15.08
N GLY A 94 24.15 11.71 -14.05
CA GLY A 94 25.45 12.41 -13.92
C GLY A 94 25.40 13.70 -13.10
N GLY A 95 24.31 13.98 -12.39
CA GLY A 95 24.21 15.06 -11.42
C GLY A 95 24.83 14.71 -10.06
N GLN A 96 24.82 15.66 -9.14
CA GLN A 96 25.38 15.49 -7.80
C GLN A 96 24.32 15.66 -6.72
N VAL A 97 24.32 14.73 -5.76
CA VAL A 97 23.46 14.77 -4.57
C VAL A 97 24.33 14.91 -3.34
N ILE A 98 24.01 15.89 -2.51
CA ILE A 98 24.74 16.21 -1.27
C ILE A 98 23.83 16.17 -0.05
N PRO A 99 24.38 16.11 1.19
CA PRO A 99 23.59 16.33 2.39
C PRO A 99 22.99 17.74 2.35
N ALA A 100 21.71 17.86 2.69
CA ALA A 100 21.12 19.17 2.91
C ALA A 100 21.78 19.85 4.11
N ALA A 101 22.01 21.15 4.04
CA ALA A 101 22.54 21.96 5.17
C ALA A 101 21.63 21.83 6.41
N LYS A 102 20.32 21.69 6.18
CA LYS A 102 19.32 21.41 7.21
C LYS A 102 18.34 20.39 6.61
N SER A 103 18.08 19.31 7.36
CA SER A 103 17.05 18.33 6.96
C SER A 103 15.69 19.00 6.89
N GLU A 104 14.95 18.76 5.80
CA GLU A 104 13.64 19.36 5.58
C GLU A 104 12.54 18.35 5.88
N TYR A 105 11.73 18.65 6.87
CA TYR A 105 10.57 17.87 7.28
C TYR A 105 9.36 18.77 7.47
N GLY A 106 8.23 18.38 6.87
CA GLY A 106 6.96 19.08 7.00
C GLY A 106 6.64 19.98 5.80
N LYS A 107 5.75 20.93 6.02
CA LYS A 107 5.25 21.83 4.97
C LYS A 107 6.29 22.88 4.59
N GLN A 108 6.49 23.03 3.29
CA GLN A 108 7.34 24.03 2.68
C GLN A 108 6.62 24.73 1.53
N SER A 109 6.92 26.00 1.31
CA SER A 109 6.43 26.74 0.13
C SER A 109 7.42 26.59 -1.00
N VAL A 110 6.94 26.18 -2.17
CA VAL A 110 7.72 26.09 -3.40
C VAL A 110 7.21 27.08 -4.44
N SER A 111 8.14 27.63 -5.23
CA SER A 111 7.84 28.52 -6.35
C SER A 111 8.09 27.76 -7.68
N ILE A 112 7.07 27.72 -8.52
CA ILE A 112 7.18 27.15 -9.86
C ILE A 112 7.99 28.10 -10.74
N LYS A 113 9.04 27.61 -11.37
CA LYS A 113 9.97 28.36 -12.22
C LYS A 113 9.70 28.15 -13.71
N ASN A 114 9.29 26.93 -14.08
CA ASN A 114 8.97 26.57 -15.45
C ASN A 114 7.45 26.50 -15.64
N SER A 115 6.87 27.55 -16.22
CA SER A 115 5.43 27.63 -16.49
C SER A 115 4.97 26.69 -17.62
N GLU A 116 5.89 26.21 -18.45
CA GLU A 116 5.60 25.32 -19.58
C GLU A 116 5.62 23.84 -19.18
N SER A 117 6.14 23.51 -17.98
CA SER A 117 6.19 22.13 -17.50
C SER A 117 4.79 21.51 -17.48
N LEU A 118 4.66 20.36 -18.12
CA LEU A 118 3.40 19.61 -18.14
C LEU A 118 3.01 19.15 -16.72
N LEU A 119 3.99 18.83 -15.89
CA LEU A 119 3.76 18.38 -14.51
C LEU A 119 3.06 19.45 -13.67
N PHE A 120 3.39 20.72 -13.89
CA PHE A 120 2.86 21.85 -13.11
C PHE A 120 1.73 22.62 -13.80
N ARG A 121 1.16 22.08 -14.87
CA ARG A 121 0.06 22.75 -15.58
C ARG A 121 -1.14 22.97 -14.66
N GLY A 122 -1.57 24.22 -14.54
CA GLY A 122 -2.70 24.64 -13.69
C GLY A 122 -2.38 24.66 -12.20
N VAL A 123 -1.14 24.42 -11.79
CA VAL A 123 -0.65 24.65 -10.42
C VAL A 123 -0.31 26.14 -10.28
N GLY A 124 -0.62 26.73 -9.13
CA GLY A 124 -0.30 28.13 -8.84
C GLY A 124 1.21 28.39 -8.82
N GLN A 125 1.65 29.62 -9.11
CA GLN A 125 3.08 29.99 -9.09
C GLN A 125 3.78 29.69 -7.75
N LYS A 126 3.01 29.65 -6.66
CA LYS A 126 3.47 29.20 -5.32
C LYS A 126 2.46 28.20 -4.79
N THR A 127 2.96 27.13 -4.21
CA THR A 127 2.14 26.10 -3.57
C THR A 127 2.84 25.53 -2.32
N GLU A 128 2.07 25.01 -1.37
CA GLU A 128 2.60 24.28 -0.23
C GLU A 128 2.78 22.81 -0.59
N VAL A 129 3.95 22.26 -0.24
CA VAL A 129 4.31 20.87 -0.45
C VAL A 129 4.84 20.26 0.85
N PHE A 130 4.81 18.93 0.95
CA PHE A 130 5.37 18.20 2.07
C PHE A 130 6.76 17.66 1.72
N MET A 131 7.76 18.14 2.44
CA MET A 131 9.16 17.69 2.34
C MET A 131 9.46 16.65 3.42
N SER A 132 10.28 15.65 3.08
CA SER A 132 10.75 14.63 4.03
C SER A 132 12.09 14.06 3.54
N HIS A 133 13.18 14.84 3.66
CA HIS A 133 14.48 14.43 3.13
C HIS A 133 15.67 15.03 3.90
N LYS A 134 16.82 14.37 3.74
CA LYS A 134 18.13 14.75 4.31
C LYS A 134 19.15 15.10 3.23
N ASP A 135 18.91 14.67 2.00
CA ASP A 135 19.78 14.88 0.84
C ASP A 135 19.06 15.74 -0.20
N VAL A 136 19.84 16.51 -0.95
CA VAL A 136 19.32 17.41 -2.00
C VAL A 136 20.16 17.27 -3.27
N VAL A 137 19.52 17.53 -4.41
CA VAL A 137 20.22 17.66 -5.69
C VAL A 137 20.92 19.02 -5.70
N ASP A 138 22.26 19.00 -5.72
CA ASP A 138 23.12 20.19 -5.74
C ASP A 138 23.44 20.62 -7.17
N THR A 139 23.96 19.66 -7.94
CA THR A 139 24.29 19.88 -9.34
C THR A 139 23.35 19.08 -10.22
N LEU A 140 22.63 19.79 -11.10
CA LEU A 140 21.73 19.14 -12.05
C LEU A 140 22.51 18.30 -13.07
N PRO A 141 21.94 17.16 -13.51
CA PRO A 141 22.49 16.47 -14.66
C PRO A 141 22.40 17.35 -15.91
N LYS A 142 23.22 17.01 -16.91
CA LYS A 142 23.12 17.66 -18.23
C LYS A 142 21.72 17.48 -18.82
N ASP A 143 21.25 18.50 -19.51
CA ASP A 143 19.93 18.52 -20.18
C ASP A 143 18.72 18.45 -19.23
N PHE A 144 18.92 18.79 -17.93
CA PHE A 144 17.83 19.02 -16.97
C PHE A 144 17.66 20.50 -16.66
N VAL A 145 16.43 20.90 -16.40
CA VAL A 145 16.04 22.23 -15.96
C VAL A 145 15.33 22.18 -14.62
N ILE A 146 15.34 23.29 -13.89
CA ILE A 146 14.62 23.43 -12.62
C ILE A 146 13.19 23.84 -12.91
N ASP A 147 12.23 23.01 -12.54
CA ASP A 147 10.80 23.31 -12.63
C ASP A 147 10.27 24.06 -11.41
N ALA A 148 10.79 23.76 -10.22
CA ALA A 148 10.42 24.42 -8.99
C ALA A 148 11.57 24.51 -7.99
N SER A 149 11.54 25.55 -7.15
CA SER A 149 12.50 25.75 -6.08
C SER A 149 11.79 26.04 -4.76
N ALA A 150 12.36 25.55 -3.64
CA ALA A 150 11.94 25.94 -2.31
C ALA A 150 12.36 27.38 -1.97
N SER A 151 11.90 27.90 -0.84
CA SER A 151 12.14 29.30 -0.45
C SER A 151 13.62 29.63 -0.18
N ASP A 152 14.42 28.63 0.17
CA ASP A 152 15.88 28.73 0.37
C ASP A 152 16.69 28.48 -0.93
N SER A 153 16.03 28.42 -2.07
CA SER A 153 16.59 28.11 -3.39
C SER A 153 16.95 26.61 -3.61
N THR A 154 16.60 25.73 -2.67
CA THR A 154 16.76 24.28 -2.87
C THR A 154 15.94 23.81 -4.08
N VAL A 155 16.52 22.93 -4.89
CA VAL A 155 15.85 22.36 -6.06
C VAL A 155 14.70 21.47 -5.60
N ALA A 156 13.47 21.87 -5.90
CA ALA A 156 12.26 21.17 -5.49
C ALA A 156 11.65 20.30 -6.61
N ALA A 157 11.92 20.64 -7.88
CA ALA A 157 11.52 19.81 -9.02
C ALA A 157 12.43 20.04 -10.21
N ILE A 158 12.58 19.00 -11.03
CA ILE A 158 13.40 18.98 -12.25
C ILE A 158 12.66 18.27 -13.38
N GLU A 159 12.93 18.66 -14.63
CA GLU A 159 12.54 17.88 -15.80
C GLU A 159 13.67 17.83 -16.82
N HIS A 160 13.70 16.77 -17.62
CA HIS A 160 14.65 16.65 -18.74
C HIS A 160 14.08 17.35 -19.97
N VAL A 161 14.91 18.12 -20.69
CA VAL A 161 14.46 18.97 -21.79
C VAL A 161 13.87 18.22 -23.00
N THR A 162 14.19 16.95 -23.19
CA THR A 162 13.73 16.16 -24.35
C THR A 162 13.13 14.80 -23.98
N LEU A 163 13.57 14.17 -22.90
CA LEU A 163 13.04 12.88 -22.45
C LEU A 163 11.86 13.12 -21.49
N PRO A 164 10.86 12.25 -21.44
CA PRO A 164 9.73 12.41 -20.54
C PRO A 164 10.10 11.98 -19.09
N ILE A 165 11.11 12.64 -18.53
CA ILE A 165 11.66 12.35 -17.20
C ILE A 165 11.46 13.56 -16.30
N TYR A 166 10.78 13.36 -15.19
CA TYR A 166 10.43 14.37 -14.19
C TYR A 166 10.89 13.90 -12.80
N GLY A 167 11.20 14.85 -11.95
CA GLY A 167 11.52 14.59 -10.56
C GLY A 167 10.98 15.65 -9.62
N VAL A 168 10.45 15.25 -8.47
CA VAL A 168 10.03 16.14 -7.39
C VAL A 168 10.66 15.71 -6.07
N GLN A 169 11.18 16.68 -5.30
CA GLN A 169 11.82 16.40 -4.01
C GLN A 169 10.80 16.18 -2.90
N PHE A 170 9.60 16.71 -3.07
CA PHE A 170 8.48 16.60 -2.15
C PHE A 170 7.60 15.37 -2.48
N HIS A 171 6.60 15.13 -1.63
CA HIS A 171 5.67 14.03 -1.74
C HIS A 171 4.31 14.52 -2.28
N PRO A 172 4.01 14.39 -3.58
CA PRO A 172 2.72 14.80 -4.16
C PRO A 172 1.56 13.90 -3.73
N GLU A 173 1.84 12.68 -3.30
CA GLU A 173 0.84 11.67 -2.91
C GLU A 173 0.18 11.96 -1.55
N VAL A 174 0.81 12.76 -0.67
CA VAL A 174 0.28 13.04 0.65
C VAL A 174 -0.67 14.25 0.64
N THR A 175 -1.64 14.26 1.54
CA THR A 175 -2.66 15.33 1.64
C THR A 175 -2.08 16.70 2.03
N HIS A 176 -0.88 16.74 2.60
CA HIS A 176 -0.18 17.97 2.97
C HIS A 176 0.43 18.71 1.77
N THR A 177 0.53 18.07 0.61
CA THR A 177 0.86 18.72 -0.66
C THR A 177 -0.43 19.14 -1.34
N ILE A 178 -0.76 20.43 -1.26
CA ILE A 178 -2.09 20.97 -1.61
C ILE A 178 -2.47 20.62 -3.06
N GLU A 179 -1.58 20.85 -4.03
CA GLU A 179 -1.82 20.58 -5.45
C GLU A 179 -1.25 19.22 -5.90
N GLY A 180 -0.93 18.33 -4.94
CA GLY A 180 -0.26 17.06 -5.24
C GLY A 180 -1.05 16.15 -6.17
N MET A 181 -2.36 16.01 -5.94
CA MET A 181 -3.24 15.23 -6.82
C MET A 181 -3.31 15.80 -8.24
N ARG A 182 -3.24 17.11 -8.41
CA ARG A 182 -3.18 17.75 -9.73
C ARG A 182 -1.87 17.42 -10.44
N MET A 183 -0.74 17.45 -9.74
CA MET A 183 0.56 17.09 -10.30
C MET A 183 0.59 15.61 -10.74
N LEU A 184 0.07 14.70 -9.91
CA LEU A 184 -0.05 13.29 -10.28
C LEU A 184 -1.01 13.11 -11.48
N ASP A 185 -2.14 13.83 -11.51
CA ASP A 185 -3.06 13.82 -12.64
C ASP A 185 -2.40 14.33 -13.92
N ASN A 186 -1.66 15.42 -13.84
CA ASN A 186 -0.91 15.94 -14.97
C ASN A 186 0.11 14.92 -15.51
N PHE A 187 0.83 14.23 -14.63
CA PHE A 187 1.76 13.19 -15.02
C PHE A 187 1.05 12.08 -15.79
N ILE A 188 -0.03 11.50 -15.25
CA ILE A 188 -0.71 10.37 -15.90
C ILE A 188 -1.48 10.79 -17.15
N SER A 189 -2.09 12.00 -17.16
CA SER A 189 -2.97 12.44 -18.25
C SER A 189 -2.23 13.16 -19.35
N LEU A 190 -1.28 14.04 -19.02
CA LEU A 190 -0.60 14.90 -20.00
C LEU A 190 0.74 14.31 -20.46
N VAL A 191 1.51 13.71 -19.53
CA VAL A 191 2.82 13.14 -19.85
C VAL A 191 2.66 11.69 -20.31
N CYS A 192 2.00 10.84 -19.53
CA CYS A 192 1.77 9.43 -19.89
C CYS A 192 0.63 9.24 -20.89
N ARG A 193 -0.27 10.21 -21.05
CA ARG A 193 -1.44 10.19 -21.96
C ARG A 193 -2.33 8.97 -21.75
N THR A 194 -2.56 8.58 -20.50
CA THR A 194 -3.39 7.44 -20.16
C THR A 194 -4.88 7.73 -20.33
N SER A 195 -5.64 6.71 -20.69
CA SER A 195 -7.09 6.70 -20.59
C SER A 195 -7.49 6.35 -19.16
N LYS A 196 -8.32 7.17 -18.51
CA LYS A 196 -8.80 6.96 -17.14
C LYS A 196 -9.99 5.99 -17.12
N THR A 197 -9.78 4.75 -17.47
CA THR A 197 -10.84 3.74 -17.62
C THR A 197 -10.90 2.74 -16.46
N TRP A 198 -9.86 2.72 -15.61
CA TRP A 198 -9.79 1.79 -14.50
C TRP A 198 -10.81 2.11 -13.40
N LYS A 199 -11.46 1.06 -12.87
CA LYS A 199 -12.44 1.14 -11.79
C LYS A 199 -12.11 0.12 -10.71
N MET A 200 -12.55 0.38 -9.47
CA MET A 200 -12.33 -0.51 -8.33
C MET A 200 -12.94 -1.91 -8.55
N ASP A 201 -14.00 -2.03 -9.34
CA ASP A 201 -14.58 -3.33 -9.70
C ASP A 201 -13.56 -4.22 -10.42
N ALA A 202 -12.71 -3.64 -11.29
CA ALA A 202 -11.63 -4.37 -11.96
C ALA A 202 -10.60 -4.90 -10.95
N PHE A 203 -10.27 -4.12 -9.92
CA PHE A 203 -9.39 -4.56 -8.85
C PHE A 203 -9.97 -5.76 -8.08
N ALA A 204 -11.27 -5.74 -7.76
CA ALA A 204 -11.92 -6.85 -7.08
C ALA A 204 -11.91 -8.14 -7.93
N GLU A 205 -12.08 -8.02 -9.25
CA GLU A 205 -11.95 -9.16 -10.17
C GLU A 205 -10.50 -9.67 -10.26
N GLU A 206 -9.52 -8.78 -10.40
CA GLU A 206 -8.09 -9.15 -10.41
C GLU A 206 -7.71 -9.88 -9.12
N LYS A 207 -8.11 -9.37 -7.95
CA LYS A 207 -7.86 -10.01 -6.65
C LYS A 207 -8.55 -11.35 -6.51
N ALA A 208 -9.79 -11.47 -6.95
CA ALA A 208 -10.49 -12.76 -6.93
C ALA A 208 -9.77 -13.81 -7.80
N ASN A 209 -9.30 -13.43 -8.98
CA ASN A 209 -8.52 -14.31 -9.86
C ASN A 209 -7.17 -14.71 -9.24
N GLU A 210 -6.47 -13.78 -8.59
CA GLU A 210 -5.22 -14.02 -7.86
C GLU A 210 -5.43 -15.04 -6.73
N ILE A 211 -6.48 -14.83 -5.93
CA ILE A 211 -6.87 -15.74 -4.85
C ILE A 211 -7.18 -17.14 -5.40
N GLN A 212 -7.99 -17.22 -6.46
CA GLN A 212 -8.36 -18.50 -7.09
C GLN A 212 -7.13 -19.25 -7.61
N ASN A 213 -6.19 -18.56 -8.25
CA ASN A 213 -4.94 -19.15 -8.75
C ASN A 213 -4.03 -19.65 -7.61
N THR A 214 -4.04 -18.97 -6.47
CA THR A 214 -3.23 -19.30 -5.30
C THR A 214 -3.83 -20.47 -4.53
N VAL A 215 -5.13 -20.39 -4.25
CA VAL A 215 -5.86 -21.36 -3.41
C VAL A 215 -6.25 -22.61 -4.19
N LYS A 216 -6.66 -22.45 -5.44
CA LYS A 216 -7.18 -23.55 -6.29
C LYS A 216 -8.39 -24.23 -5.64
N ASP A 217 -8.29 -25.55 -5.41
CA ASP A 217 -9.36 -26.38 -4.83
C ASP A 217 -9.22 -26.55 -3.30
N GLU A 218 -8.23 -25.90 -2.68
CA GLU A 218 -7.97 -26.08 -1.26
C GLU A 218 -8.96 -25.25 -0.42
N LYS A 219 -9.09 -25.62 0.87
CA LYS A 219 -10.02 -24.96 1.81
C LYS A 219 -9.35 -23.81 2.56
N VAL A 220 -10.09 -22.73 2.72
CA VAL A 220 -9.68 -21.50 3.42
C VAL A 220 -10.53 -21.29 4.67
N LEU A 221 -9.88 -20.99 5.77
CA LEU A 221 -10.49 -20.55 7.01
C LEU A 221 -10.35 -19.04 7.15
N LEU A 222 -11.39 -18.36 7.64
CA LEU A 222 -11.36 -16.94 7.95
C LEU A 222 -11.99 -16.68 9.33
N GLY A 223 -11.30 -15.96 10.20
CA GLY A 223 -11.89 -15.38 11.42
C GLY A 223 -12.70 -14.12 11.11
N LEU A 224 -14.01 -14.17 11.33
CA LEU A 224 -14.91 -13.03 11.16
C LEU A 224 -15.00 -12.26 12.47
N SER A 225 -14.61 -10.98 12.45
CA SER A 225 -14.71 -10.09 13.63
C SER A 225 -15.98 -9.25 13.66
N GLY A 226 -16.80 -9.29 12.60
CA GLY A 226 -17.91 -8.35 12.39
C GLY A 226 -17.49 -6.97 11.87
N GLY A 227 -16.18 -6.68 11.79
CA GLY A 227 -15.64 -5.45 11.21
C GLY A 227 -15.63 -5.47 9.68
N VAL A 228 -15.54 -4.26 9.07
CA VAL A 228 -15.56 -4.09 7.61
C VAL A 228 -14.42 -4.86 6.93
N ASP A 229 -13.21 -4.87 7.51
CA ASP A 229 -12.04 -5.48 6.89
C ASP A 229 -12.20 -7.00 6.75
N SER A 230 -12.65 -7.69 7.82
CA SER A 230 -12.94 -9.13 7.77
C SER A 230 -14.13 -9.46 6.85
N ALA A 231 -15.14 -8.58 6.78
CA ALA A 231 -16.29 -8.78 5.89
C ALA A 231 -15.87 -8.64 4.41
N VAL A 232 -15.08 -7.63 4.05
CA VAL A 232 -14.57 -7.44 2.68
C VAL A 232 -13.64 -8.60 2.30
N THR A 233 -12.77 -9.05 3.21
CA THR A 233 -11.95 -10.25 2.99
C THR A 233 -12.79 -11.47 2.70
N ALA A 234 -13.85 -11.72 3.52
CA ALA A 234 -14.77 -12.83 3.30
C ALA A 234 -15.41 -12.78 1.92
N MET A 235 -15.90 -11.60 1.51
CA MET A 235 -16.56 -11.41 0.22
C MET A 235 -15.61 -11.62 -0.96
N LEU A 236 -14.37 -11.13 -0.90
CA LEU A 236 -13.36 -11.33 -1.95
C LEU A 236 -12.97 -12.80 -2.07
N VAL A 237 -12.71 -13.47 -0.95
CA VAL A 237 -12.34 -14.88 -0.95
C VAL A 237 -13.53 -15.74 -1.39
N HIS A 238 -14.75 -15.45 -0.92
CA HIS A 238 -15.94 -16.16 -1.36
C HIS A 238 -16.21 -16.00 -2.88
N LYS A 239 -16.02 -14.79 -3.40
CA LYS A 239 -16.09 -14.53 -4.84
C LYS A 239 -15.11 -15.38 -5.64
N ALA A 240 -13.90 -15.63 -5.10
CA ALA A 240 -12.85 -16.40 -5.74
C ALA A 240 -13.05 -17.91 -5.68
N ILE A 241 -13.42 -18.45 -4.51
CA ILE A 241 -13.40 -19.91 -4.23
C ILE A 241 -14.75 -20.47 -3.73
N GLY A 242 -15.78 -19.63 -3.60
CA GLY A 242 -17.12 -20.06 -3.24
C GLY A 242 -17.20 -20.82 -1.90
N SER A 243 -17.73 -22.04 -1.95
CA SER A 243 -17.96 -22.91 -0.79
C SER A 243 -16.69 -23.45 -0.12
N ASN A 244 -15.52 -23.29 -0.74
CA ASN A 244 -14.24 -23.67 -0.13
C ASN A 244 -13.80 -22.69 0.97
N LEU A 245 -14.49 -21.55 1.13
CA LEU A 245 -14.33 -20.64 2.27
C LEU A 245 -15.24 -21.06 3.42
N THR A 246 -14.67 -21.24 4.61
CA THR A 246 -15.39 -21.33 5.88
C THR A 246 -15.02 -20.16 6.77
N CYS A 247 -16.02 -19.40 7.21
CA CYS A 247 -15.84 -18.30 8.14
C CYS A 247 -16.19 -18.76 9.57
N VAL A 248 -15.40 -18.37 10.56
CA VAL A 248 -15.69 -18.62 11.99
C VAL A 248 -15.94 -17.28 12.67
N PHE A 249 -17.10 -17.13 13.24
CA PHE A 249 -17.52 -16.00 14.06
C PHE A 249 -17.60 -16.42 15.52
N VAL A 250 -16.73 -15.86 16.37
CA VAL A 250 -16.70 -16.17 17.80
C VAL A 250 -17.50 -15.13 18.56
N ASP A 251 -18.61 -15.57 19.19
CA ASP A 251 -19.35 -14.76 20.14
C ASP A 251 -18.70 -14.90 21.53
N HIS A 252 -18.00 -13.87 21.95
CA HIS A 252 -17.26 -13.84 23.20
C HIS A 252 -18.01 -13.14 24.35
N GLY A 253 -19.31 -12.83 24.17
CA GLY A 253 -20.14 -12.18 25.17
C GLY A 253 -19.85 -10.70 25.43
N LEU A 254 -18.91 -10.10 24.70
CA LEU A 254 -18.51 -8.68 24.79
C LEU A 254 -18.92 -7.87 23.55
N LEU A 255 -19.77 -8.46 22.69
CA LEU A 255 -20.31 -7.82 21.50
C LEU A 255 -21.35 -6.77 21.89
N ARG A 256 -21.62 -5.86 20.94
CA ARG A 256 -22.74 -4.94 21.08
C ARG A 256 -24.07 -5.70 21.07
N LYS A 257 -25.11 -5.09 21.63
CA LYS A 257 -26.44 -5.68 21.61
C LYS A 257 -26.88 -6.05 20.20
N ASN A 258 -27.25 -7.33 20.00
CA ASN A 258 -27.69 -7.93 18.74
C ASN A 258 -26.63 -7.98 17.61
N GLU A 259 -25.38 -7.57 17.86
CA GLU A 259 -24.30 -7.53 16.83
C GLU A 259 -24.06 -8.90 16.20
N SER A 260 -24.06 -9.96 17.00
CA SER A 260 -23.90 -11.33 16.52
C SER A 260 -25.00 -11.74 15.54
N ASP A 261 -26.25 -11.44 15.85
CA ASP A 261 -27.38 -11.76 14.97
C ASP A 261 -27.39 -10.90 13.70
N GLU A 262 -27.00 -9.62 13.80
CA GLU A 262 -26.87 -8.72 12.66
C GLU A 262 -25.77 -9.19 11.69
N VAL A 263 -24.61 -9.62 12.19
CA VAL A 263 -23.50 -10.17 11.38
C VAL A 263 -23.96 -11.43 10.67
N MET A 264 -24.59 -12.37 11.38
CA MET A 264 -25.10 -13.61 10.79
C MET A 264 -26.16 -13.34 9.72
N HIS A 265 -27.14 -12.46 10.02
CA HIS A 265 -28.19 -12.12 9.04
C HIS A 265 -27.61 -11.44 7.78
N SER A 266 -26.69 -10.52 7.96
CA SER A 266 -26.11 -9.76 6.85
C SER A 266 -25.18 -10.61 5.98
N LEU A 267 -24.27 -11.36 6.58
CA LEU A 267 -23.21 -12.04 5.84
C LEU A 267 -23.61 -13.45 5.37
N SER A 268 -24.26 -14.24 6.23
CA SER A 268 -24.75 -15.57 5.83
C SER A 268 -26.05 -15.48 5.04
N GLY A 269 -27.03 -14.69 5.53
CA GLY A 269 -28.35 -14.60 4.91
C GLY A 269 -28.36 -13.91 3.55
N LYS A 270 -27.69 -12.74 3.41
CA LYS A 270 -27.72 -11.96 2.17
C LYS A 270 -26.65 -12.36 1.17
N PHE A 271 -25.45 -12.71 1.64
CA PHE A 271 -24.30 -13.00 0.78
C PHE A 271 -23.96 -14.49 0.65
N GLY A 272 -24.69 -15.38 1.37
CA GLY A 272 -24.51 -16.81 1.24
C GLY A 272 -23.18 -17.35 1.79
N LEU A 273 -22.50 -16.61 2.68
CA LEU A 273 -21.26 -17.05 3.28
C LEU A 273 -21.50 -18.26 4.21
N ASN A 274 -20.63 -19.26 4.14
CA ASN A 274 -20.61 -20.37 5.09
C ASN A 274 -19.98 -19.90 6.39
N ILE A 275 -20.81 -19.56 7.40
CA ILE A 275 -20.37 -19.03 8.70
C ILE A 275 -20.72 -19.98 9.82
N ILE A 276 -19.74 -20.38 10.59
CA ILE A 276 -19.89 -21.12 11.83
C ILE A 276 -19.86 -20.12 12.99
N ARG A 277 -20.98 -19.94 13.67
CA ARG A 277 -21.04 -19.18 14.92
C ARG A 277 -20.65 -20.08 16.08
N VAL A 278 -19.67 -19.65 16.86
CA VAL A 278 -19.22 -20.31 18.09
C VAL A 278 -19.60 -19.43 19.26
N ASP A 279 -20.55 -19.85 20.08
CA ASP A 279 -20.85 -19.18 21.34
C ASP A 279 -19.83 -19.64 22.40
N ALA A 280 -18.97 -18.74 22.79
CA ALA A 280 -17.95 -18.91 23.83
C ALA A 280 -18.11 -17.88 24.95
N SER A 281 -19.27 -17.22 25.05
CA SER A 281 -19.53 -16.11 25.96
C SER A 281 -19.21 -16.45 27.41
N ASP A 282 -19.71 -17.56 27.92
CA ASP A 282 -19.47 -17.98 29.29
C ASP A 282 -17.98 -18.18 29.59
N ARG A 283 -17.26 -18.78 28.66
CA ARG A 283 -15.82 -19.07 28.75
C ARG A 283 -14.97 -17.79 28.83
N PHE A 284 -15.30 -16.74 28.08
CA PHE A 284 -14.63 -15.45 28.15
C PHE A 284 -14.98 -14.69 29.43
N LEU A 285 -16.27 -14.65 29.79
CA LEU A 285 -16.73 -13.93 30.98
C LEU A 285 -16.16 -14.53 32.28
N GLU A 286 -16.07 -15.86 32.38
CA GLU A 286 -15.46 -16.52 33.50
C GLU A 286 -13.99 -16.11 33.67
N LYS A 287 -13.21 -16.09 32.58
CA LYS A 287 -11.79 -15.71 32.64
C LYS A 287 -11.56 -14.23 32.91
N LEU A 288 -12.51 -13.38 32.58
CA LEU A 288 -12.45 -11.94 32.83
C LEU A 288 -12.98 -11.54 34.21
N HIS A 289 -13.59 -12.50 34.93
CA HIS A 289 -14.14 -12.23 36.26
C HIS A 289 -13.08 -11.68 37.23
N GLY A 290 -13.34 -10.52 37.81
CA GLY A 290 -12.43 -9.84 38.74
C GLY A 290 -11.21 -9.15 38.12
N VAL A 291 -11.02 -9.24 36.79
CA VAL A 291 -9.91 -8.57 36.11
C VAL A 291 -10.30 -7.13 35.82
N THR A 292 -9.52 -6.16 36.34
CA THR A 292 -9.78 -4.72 36.17
C THR A 292 -8.78 -4.06 35.22
N ASP A 293 -7.54 -4.55 35.18
CA ASP A 293 -6.48 -3.99 34.34
C ASP A 293 -6.77 -4.18 32.84
N PRO A 294 -6.81 -3.10 32.02
CA PRO A 294 -7.15 -3.18 30.60
C PRO A 294 -6.20 -4.04 29.78
N GLU A 295 -4.90 -4.01 30.08
CA GLU A 295 -3.90 -4.77 29.32
C GLU A 295 -4.00 -6.27 29.61
N THR A 296 -4.27 -6.63 30.87
CA THR A 296 -4.53 -8.01 31.27
C THR A 296 -5.81 -8.54 30.61
N LYS A 297 -6.89 -7.74 30.57
CA LYS A 297 -8.13 -8.10 29.86
C LYS A 297 -7.84 -8.40 28.39
N ARG A 298 -7.11 -7.52 27.73
CA ARG A 298 -6.76 -7.66 26.31
C ARG A 298 -6.00 -8.96 26.03
N LYS A 299 -5.01 -9.29 26.86
CA LYS A 299 -4.24 -10.54 26.75
C LYS A 299 -5.11 -11.78 26.96
N ILE A 300 -6.00 -11.75 27.95
CA ILE A 300 -6.93 -12.85 28.21
C ILE A 300 -7.84 -13.08 27.02
N ILE A 301 -8.47 -12.00 26.52
CA ILE A 301 -9.37 -12.06 25.35
C ILE A 301 -8.63 -12.61 24.13
N GLY A 302 -7.46 -12.08 23.80
CA GLY A 302 -6.68 -12.52 22.66
C GLY A 302 -6.29 -14.01 22.75
N ASN A 303 -5.75 -14.43 23.87
CA ASN A 303 -5.34 -15.83 24.08
C ASN A 303 -6.53 -16.79 24.02
N GLU A 304 -7.68 -16.38 24.57
CA GLU A 304 -8.86 -17.25 24.57
C GLU A 304 -9.49 -17.33 23.18
N PHE A 305 -9.51 -16.21 22.46
CA PHE A 305 -9.97 -16.18 21.07
C PHE A 305 -9.18 -17.15 20.18
N ILE A 306 -7.84 -17.15 20.30
CA ILE A 306 -6.97 -18.07 19.58
C ILE A 306 -7.36 -19.53 19.87
N LYS A 307 -7.53 -19.89 21.16
CA LYS A 307 -7.90 -21.26 21.55
C LYS A 307 -9.22 -21.72 20.97
N VAL A 308 -10.26 -20.87 21.07
CA VAL A 308 -11.59 -21.17 20.52
C VAL A 308 -11.52 -21.33 19.00
N PHE A 309 -10.74 -20.47 18.34
CA PHE A 309 -10.53 -20.51 16.89
C PHE A 309 -9.81 -21.79 16.46
N GLU A 310 -8.72 -22.19 17.17
CA GLU A 310 -7.98 -23.43 16.96
C GLU A 310 -8.85 -24.67 17.14
N GLU A 311 -9.59 -24.74 18.24
CA GLU A 311 -10.50 -25.85 18.54
C GLU A 311 -11.54 -26.03 17.42
N THR A 312 -12.00 -24.91 16.86
CA THR A 312 -12.96 -24.92 15.75
C THR A 312 -12.30 -25.35 14.45
N ALA A 313 -11.12 -24.80 14.14
CA ALA A 313 -10.34 -25.17 12.97
C ALA A 313 -9.98 -26.66 12.94
N ASN A 314 -9.56 -27.22 14.07
CA ASN A 314 -9.24 -28.65 14.20
C ASN A 314 -10.44 -29.57 13.95
N LYS A 315 -11.65 -29.11 14.25
CA LYS A 315 -12.88 -29.87 13.97
C LYS A 315 -13.24 -29.87 12.48
N LEU A 316 -12.81 -28.85 11.74
CA LEU A 316 -13.10 -28.71 10.32
C LEU A 316 -12.18 -29.55 9.43
N GLY A 317 -10.98 -29.93 9.91
CA GLY A 317 -10.00 -30.71 9.15
C GLY A 317 -9.62 -30.09 7.79
N ASP A 318 -8.64 -30.67 7.12
CA ASP A 318 -8.25 -30.39 5.70
C ASP A 318 -8.21 -28.89 5.30
N LEU A 319 -7.84 -28.00 6.21
CA LEU A 319 -7.65 -26.58 5.93
C LEU A 319 -6.22 -26.34 5.44
N ALA A 320 -6.05 -25.53 4.38
CA ALA A 320 -4.74 -25.21 3.83
C ALA A 320 -4.34 -23.75 4.03
N PHE A 321 -5.31 -22.84 4.12
CA PHE A 321 -5.08 -21.42 4.26
C PHE A 321 -5.86 -20.82 5.43
N LEU A 322 -5.25 -19.77 6.03
CA LEU A 322 -5.91 -18.83 6.89
C LEU A 322 -5.97 -17.48 6.19
N ALA A 323 -7.19 -16.98 5.92
CA ALA A 323 -7.38 -15.64 5.41
C ALA A 323 -7.45 -14.62 6.54
N GLN A 324 -6.79 -13.48 6.35
CA GLN A 324 -6.79 -12.35 7.28
C GLN A 324 -7.08 -11.04 6.56
N GLY A 325 -7.84 -10.16 7.21
CA GLY A 325 -8.16 -8.82 6.72
C GLY A 325 -7.09 -7.79 7.05
N THR A 326 -5.81 -8.16 6.94
CA THR A 326 -4.67 -7.27 7.17
C THR A 326 -4.65 -6.20 6.09
N LEU A 327 -4.65 -4.94 6.49
CA LEU A 327 -4.50 -3.79 5.60
C LEU A 327 -3.02 -3.40 5.47
N TYR A 328 -2.72 -2.58 4.47
CA TYR A 328 -1.38 -2.04 4.30
C TYR A 328 -0.88 -1.27 5.53
N THR A 329 -1.76 -0.45 6.13
CA THR A 329 -1.45 0.32 7.35
C THR A 329 -1.04 -0.59 8.52
N ASP A 330 -1.66 -1.76 8.65
CA ASP A 330 -1.32 -2.73 9.69
C ASP A 330 0.10 -3.29 9.48
N LYS A 331 0.49 -3.55 8.23
CA LYS A 331 1.85 -4.00 7.88
C LYS A 331 2.90 -2.93 8.19
N VAL A 332 2.64 -1.67 7.86
CA VAL A 332 3.55 -0.55 8.14
C VAL A 332 3.69 -0.33 9.65
N GLU A 333 2.60 -0.37 10.40
CA GLU A 333 2.60 -0.21 11.86
C GLU A 333 3.28 -1.38 12.60
N SER A 334 3.22 -2.59 12.02
CA SER A 334 3.86 -3.79 12.60
C SER A 334 5.37 -3.84 12.37
N GLY A 335 5.92 -3.00 11.50
CA GLY A 335 7.35 -2.85 11.22
C GLY A 335 7.95 -4.01 10.42
N THR A 336 8.34 -3.77 9.17
CA THR A 336 9.26 -4.64 8.45
C THR A 336 10.69 -4.21 8.79
N GLY A 337 11.33 -4.81 9.78
CA GLY A 337 12.74 -4.56 10.17
C GLY A 337 12.92 -3.48 11.24
N ALA A 338 13.85 -3.67 12.17
CA ALA A 338 14.46 -2.79 13.18
C ALA A 338 13.57 -1.90 14.10
N SER A 339 12.30 -1.69 13.85
CA SER A 339 11.36 -0.98 14.74
C SER A 339 10.15 -1.83 15.17
N ALA A 340 10.32 -3.14 15.20
CA ALA A 340 9.28 -4.13 15.51
C ALA A 340 8.86 -4.12 16.99
N THR A 341 8.32 -3.04 17.54
CA THR A 341 7.87 -3.08 18.95
C THR A 341 6.68 -2.17 19.28
N ILE A 342 5.90 -1.65 18.34
CA ILE A 342 4.84 -0.71 18.77
C ILE A 342 3.41 -1.23 18.63
N LYS A 343 3.06 -2.20 17.80
CA LYS A 343 1.69 -2.74 17.81
C LYS A 343 1.59 -4.20 17.33
N SER A 344 1.58 -5.13 18.27
CA SER A 344 1.11 -6.52 18.09
C SER A 344 -0.43 -6.63 18.17
N HIS A 345 -1.19 -5.59 17.80
CA HIS A 345 -2.58 -5.44 18.21
C HIS A 345 -3.63 -5.83 17.18
N HIS A 346 -3.24 -5.93 15.90
CA HIS A 346 -4.12 -6.35 14.81
C HIS A 346 -3.80 -7.75 14.27
N ASN A 347 -2.62 -8.28 14.52
CA ASN A 347 -2.39 -9.71 14.40
C ASN A 347 -2.88 -10.36 15.70
N VAL A 348 -3.99 -11.04 15.66
CA VAL A 348 -4.38 -12.04 16.65
C VAL A 348 -3.15 -12.94 16.80
N GLY A 349 -2.46 -12.82 17.93
CA GLY A 349 -1.11 -13.30 18.20
C GLY A 349 -0.81 -14.58 17.45
N GLY A 350 0.32 -14.64 16.79
CA GLY A 350 0.76 -15.57 15.76
C GLY A 350 0.01 -16.88 15.69
N LEU A 351 -0.23 -17.35 14.48
CA LEU A 351 -0.73 -18.70 14.27
C LEU A 351 0.02 -19.64 15.19
N PRO A 352 -0.65 -20.56 15.91
CA PRO A 352 0.02 -21.59 16.68
C PRO A 352 0.97 -22.33 15.75
N GLU A 353 2.20 -22.54 16.17
CA GLU A 353 3.26 -23.19 15.39
C GLU A 353 2.86 -24.57 14.81
N HIS A 354 1.78 -25.17 15.33
CA HIS A 354 1.27 -26.47 14.89
C HIS A 354 0.17 -26.39 13.83
N MET A 355 -0.34 -25.22 13.48
CA MET A 355 -1.26 -25.08 12.34
C MET A 355 -0.46 -24.72 11.10
N ASN A 356 -0.12 -25.69 10.29
CA ASN A 356 0.57 -25.51 8.98
C ASN A 356 -0.31 -24.82 7.93
N LEU A 357 -1.04 -23.75 8.32
CA LEU A 357 -1.87 -22.97 7.40
C LEU A 357 -1.03 -21.88 6.70
N ARG A 358 -1.18 -21.78 5.40
CA ARG A 358 -0.59 -20.69 4.63
C ARG A 358 -1.43 -19.43 4.80
N LEU A 359 -0.78 -18.29 4.99
CA LEU A 359 -1.47 -17.01 5.16
C LEU A 359 -1.97 -16.47 3.82
N LEU A 360 -3.21 -15.97 3.80
CA LEU A 360 -3.84 -15.29 2.66
C LEU A 360 -4.34 -13.92 3.12
N GLU A 361 -3.75 -12.84 2.59
CA GLU A 361 -4.03 -11.45 2.98
C GLU A 361 -4.54 -10.64 1.79
N PRO A 362 -5.82 -10.76 1.41
CA PRO A 362 -6.34 -10.12 0.19
C PRO A 362 -6.32 -8.60 0.18
N LEU A 363 -6.29 -7.98 1.37
CA LEU A 363 -6.39 -6.52 1.56
C LEU A 363 -5.04 -5.84 1.83
N ASP A 364 -3.93 -6.57 1.78
CA ASP A 364 -2.60 -6.12 2.20
C ASP A 364 -2.03 -4.93 1.42
N THR A 365 -2.62 -4.62 0.28
CA THR A 365 -2.30 -3.47 -0.58
C THR A 365 -3.34 -2.35 -0.50
N LEU A 366 -4.35 -2.49 0.35
CA LEU A 366 -5.45 -1.53 0.49
C LEU A 366 -5.34 -0.72 1.79
N PHE A 367 -5.98 0.44 1.76
CA PHE A 367 -6.23 1.31 2.92
C PHE A 367 -7.68 1.17 3.36
N LYS A 368 -8.00 1.56 4.59
CA LYS A 368 -9.33 1.39 5.17
C LYS A 368 -10.40 2.32 4.58
N ASP A 369 -10.03 3.50 4.16
CA ASP A 369 -10.87 4.58 3.61
C ASP A 369 -11.00 4.58 2.09
#